data_2c25fdd5546d3508da1ae5365c49a941
#
_entry.id   2c25fdd5546d3508da1ae5365c49a941
#
_cell.length_a   1.000
_cell.length_b   1.000
_cell.length_c   1.000
_cell.angle_alpha   90.00
_cell.angle_beta   90.00
_cell.angle_gamma   90.00
#
_symmetry.space_group_name_H-M   'P 1'
#
loop_
_entity.id
_entity.type
_entity.pdbx_description
1 polymer ?
#
loop_
_entity_poly.entity_id
_entity_poly.type
_entity_poly.pdbx_seq_one_letter_code
_entity_poly.pdbx_strand_id
1 'polypeptide(L)'
;MGRVVGVVVLAMLAGAAPAKAAPPRITISASSTAGAAPLTVTFEAQGDAASYHWQLGNGETAEGPTASATYGPGLWTVTVTATAADGETAQASVMVRSVAITLLPAAESSYGKAADFRGRVVPALADEPVALYVGGREVAATLAEADGTFRLRLGHVRTPGPYEARTPVAASAPVALSVHPVLRAAFVGKGAVGGRLALAARVRPASAGTLSIRLYRDGRLVRNAHARAAARLVVATDRPAGYRAVVGLEPAQGWLGTVRTVRARVCPRYPRDVDGDGLTFRSYAGAGYQFQPLLSFAALNSRVSHKRWCAARRLASALVARAVRSGNAAYWEYGFSFGGGPAPWRSGFAQAVAAQALARAGALLEDPALSTVAAGAFRGLRGPLLMRRGGGAWVREYGFTDEVILNAQLQSIISLDSYAAVADSAPGRRLAQELAVAARRLLPRFDLGCWARYELGGGAASRHYQTYHVELLRRLAATRPEPIWRRTYLRWRRCLRGHRP
;
A
#
# COMPACT_ATOMS: atom_id res chain seq x y z
N MET A 1 29.16 32.16 30.48
CA MET A 1 30.14 33.21 30.15
C MET A 1 31.44 32.49 29.79
N GLY A 2 31.69 32.23 28.54
CA GLY A 2 32.94 31.62 28.04
C GLY A 2 33.60 32.57 27.06
N ARG A 3 34.69 33.14 27.46
CA ARG A 3 35.54 33.92 26.57
C ARG A 3 36.30 32.97 25.62
N VAL A 4 36.08 33.16 24.31
CA VAL A 4 36.84 32.42 23.29
C VAL A 4 38.17 33.19 23.05
N VAL A 5 39.25 32.47 23.14
CA VAL A 5 40.63 32.94 22.98
C VAL A 5 40.92 33.28 21.50
N GLY A 6 41.53 34.45 21.27
CA GLY A 6 41.88 34.93 19.94
C GLY A 6 43.02 34.10 19.26
N VAL A 7 42.96 34.05 17.94
CA VAL A 7 44.01 33.46 17.10
C VAL A 7 45.03 34.50 16.75
N VAL A 8 46.29 34.27 17.05
CA VAL A 8 47.45 35.12 16.70
C VAL A 8 47.96 34.71 15.31
N VAL A 9 48.06 35.64 14.37
CA VAL A 9 48.72 35.47 13.07
C VAL A 9 49.99 36.32 13.03
N LEU A 10 51.14 35.67 12.91
CA LEU A 10 52.44 36.32 12.81
C LEU A 10 52.74 36.68 11.36
N ALA A 11 53.12 37.95 11.09
CA ALA A 11 53.50 38.44 9.76
C ALA A 11 55.04 38.27 9.54
N MET A 12 55.47 37.88 8.34
CA MET A 12 56.86 37.68 7.95
C MET A 12 57.54 38.99 7.48
N LEU A 13 58.83 39.14 7.85
CA LEU A 13 59.74 40.24 7.52
C LEU A 13 60.53 39.95 6.23
N ALA A 14 60.77 41.00 5.41
CA ALA A 14 61.79 41.03 4.34
C ALA A 14 62.58 42.34 4.32
N GLY A 15 63.89 42.26 4.39
CA GLY A 15 64.87 43.10 3.74
C GLY A 15 65.37 44.38 4.43
N ALA A 16 66.65 44.50 4.77
CA ALA A 16 67.33 45.59 5.44
C ALA A 16 67.55 46.84 4.54
N ALA A 17 66.96 47.95 4.96
CA ALA A 17 67.36 49.35 4.63
C ALA A 17 67.25 50.15 5.95
N PRO A 18 67.70 51.43 6.05
CA PRO A 18 67.92 52.07 7.38
C PRO A 18 66.69 51.96 8.26
N ALA A 19 66.93 51.70 9.54
CA ALA A 19 65.95 51.22 10.54
C ALA A 19 64.53 51.77 10.34
N LYS A 20 63.78 51.08 9.53
CA LYS A 20 62.31 51.22 9.44
C LYS A 20 61.77 50.71 10.76
N ALA A 21 60.92 51.50 11.40
CA ALA A 21 60.25 51.06 12.60
C ALA A 21 59.53 49.71 12.33
N ALA A 22 59.50 48.83 13.29
CA ALA A 22 58.82 47.58 13.15
C ALA A 22 57.29 47.85 13.01
N PRO A 23 56.60 47.19 12.08
CA PRO A 23 55.16 47.36 11.95
C PRO A 23 54.44 47.06 13.28
N PRO A 24 53.32 47.78 13.56
CA PRO A 24 52.65 47.64 14.85
C PRO A 24 52.15 46.20 15.06
N ARG A 25 52.22 45.73 16.29
CA ARG A 25 51.62 44.42 16.66
C ARG A 25 50.15 44.61 16.77
N ILE A 26 49.40 43.65 16.19
CA ILE A 26 47.92 43.67 16.21
C ILE A 26 47.39 42.27 16.46
N THR A 27 46.39 42.17 17.32
CA THR A 27 45.53 41.02 17.49
C THR A 27 44.08 41.45 17.36
N ILE A 28 43.24 40.54 16.89
CA ILE A 28 41.79 40.75 16.77
C ILE A 28 41.09 39.72 17.64
N SER A 29 40.14 40.17 18.42
CA SER A 29 39.17 39.30 19.11
C SER A 29 37.75 39.56 18.57
N ALA A 30 36.92 38.53 18.58
CA ALA A 30 35.55 38.61 18.19
C ALA A 30 34.66 38.00 19.27
N SER A 31 33.48 38.60 19.52
CA SER A 31 32.51 38.06 20.49
C SER A 31 32.01 36.69 20.12
N SER A 32 31.98 36.38 18.82
CA SER A 32 31.73 35.05 18.26
C SER A 32 32.34 34.97 16.86
N THR A 33 32.81 33.78 16.47
CA THR A 33 33.26 33.47 15.11
C THR A 33 32.27 32.62 14.33
N ALA A 34 31.22 32.07 14.99
CA ALA A 34 30.15 31.30 14.33
C ALA A 34 28.84 31.43 15.12
N GLY A 35 27.70 31.52 14.41
CA GLY A 35 26.38 31.59 15.03
C GLY A 35 25.24 31.57 14.01
N ALA A 36 24.02 31.56 14.52
CA ALA A 36 22.82 31.62 13.67
C ALA A 36 22.70 33.01 13.00
N ALA A 37 22.33 33.00 11.73
CA ALA A 37 22.03 34.22 10.99
C ALA A 37 20.64 34.79 11.39
N PRO A 38 20.47 36.14 11.46
CA PRO A 38 21.51 37.18 11.37
C PRO A 38 22.41 37.15 12.62
N LEU A 39 23.73 37.20 12.42
CA LEU A 39 24.73 37.12 13.51
C LEU A 39 25.36 38.51 13.73
N THR A 40 25.14 39.13 14.89
CA THR A 40 25.80 40.36 15.28
C THR A 40 27.09 40.01 16.03
N VAL A 41 28.21 40.55 15.56
CA VAL A 41 29.54 40.31 16.16
C VAL A 41 30.19 41.65 16.49
N THR A 42 30.74 41.72 17.70
CA THR A 42 31.60 42.84 18.12
C THR A 42 33.07 42.41 18.05
N PHE A 43 33.91 43.24 17.47
CA PHE A 43 35.30 43.02 17.29
C PHE A 43 36.11 43.99 18.17
N GLU A 44 37.24 43.58 18.65
CA GLU A 44 38.17 44.43 19.38
C GLU A 44 39.60 44.19 18.84
N ALA A 45 40.24 45.27 18.44
CA ALA A 45 41.65 45.26 18.04
C ALA A 45 42.51 45.68 19.22
N GLN A 46 43.55 44.91 19.50
CA GLN A 46 44.54 45.21 20.55
C GLN A 46 45.92 45.24 19.93
N GLY A 47 46.69 46.28 20.27
CA GLY A 47 48.04 46.46 19.79
C GLY A 47 48.58 47.87 20.12
N ASP A 48 49.75 48.19 19.56
CA ASP A 48 50.49 49.41 19.78
C ASP A 48 50.33 50.46 18.65
N ALA A 49 49.19 50.42 17.92
CA ALA A 49 48.88 51.30 16.80
C ALA A 49 48.27 52.64 17.25
N ALA A 50 48.47 53.69 16.45
CA ALA A 50 47.87 55.01 16.65
C ALA A 50 46.42 55.06 16.15
N SER A 51 46.06 54.28 15.11
CA SER A 51 44.71 54.18 14.57
C SER A 51 44.39 52.79 14.05
N TYR A 52 43.10 52.44 13.99
CA TYR A 52 42.55 51.18 13.47
C TYR A 52 41.46 51.47 12.45
N HIS A 53 41.56 50.84 11.28
CA HIS A 53 40.59 50.88 10.22
C HIS A 53 40.08 49.50 9.90
N TRP A 54 38.76 49.29 9.97
CA TRP A 54 38.10 48.00 9.77
C TRP A 54 37.46 47.92 8.40
N GLN A 55 37.65 46.78 7.74
CA GLN A 55 36.86 46.27 6.65
C GLN A 55 36.06 45.11 7.20
N LEU A 56 34.72 45.29 7.35
CA LEU A 56 33.88 44.30 8.07
C LEU A 56 33.42 43.13 7.19
N GLY A 57 33.83 43.12 5.91
CA GLY A 57 33.57 42.01 4.98
C GLY A 57 32.17 42.01 4.35
N ASN A 58 31.21 42.70 4.94
CA ASN A 58 29.86 42.91 4.46
C ASN A 58 29.65 44.20 3.66
N GLY A 59 30.74 44.89 3.33
CA GLY A 59 30.76 46.21 2.68
C GLY A 59 30.80 47.40 3.64
N GLU A 60 30.64 47.17 4.93
CA GLU A 60 30.75 48.20 5.97
C GLU A 60 32.21 48.40 6.40
N THR A 61 32.54 49.59 6.85
CA THR A 61 33.83 49.95 7.45
C THR A 61 33.61 50.63 8.79
N ALA A 62 34.65 50.59 9.64
CA ALA A 62 34.62 51.28 10.92
C ALA A 62 36.02 51.77 11.30
N GLU A 63 36.09 52.75 12.23
CA GLU A 63 37.30 53.29 12.77
C GLU A 63 37.38 53.07 14.28
N GLY A 64 38.59 53.02 14.81
CA GLY A 64 38.83 52.87 16.24
C GLY A 64 39.11 51.45 16.71
N PRO A 65 39.35 51.26 18.02
CA PRO A 65 39.79 49.98 18.55
C PRO A 65 38.69 48.92 18.59
N THR A 66 37.41 49.32 18.43
CA THR A 66 36.27 48.39 18.43
C THR A 66 35.39 48.63 17.21
N ALA A 67 34.77 47.56 16.70
CA ALA A 67 33.80 47.61 15.62
C ALA A 67 32.68 46.59 15.88
N SER A 68 31.52 46.79 15.24
CA SER A 68 30.41 45.82 15.31
C SER A 68 29.70 45.75 13.95
N ALA A 69 29.30 44.54 13.54
CA ALA A 69 28.53 44.37 12.32
C ALA A 69 27.55 43.21 12.49
N THR A 70 26.48 43.24 11.66
CA THR A 70 25.49 42.17 11.58
C THR A 70 25.60 41.46 10.24
N TYR A 71 25.79 40.14 10.28
CA TYR A 71 26.04 39.30 9.11
C TYR A 71 24.81 38.48 8.74
N GLY A 72 24.38 38.61 7.49
CA GLY A 72 23.49 37.64 6.87
C GLY A 72 24.18 36.27 6.68
N PRO A 73 23.44 35.23 6.19
CA PRO A 73 24.03 33.91 5.97
C PRO A 73 25.22 33.95 5.03
N GLY A 74 26.38 33.46 5.47
CA GLY A 74 27.61 33.50 4.67
C GLY A 74 28.88 33.28 5.48
N LEU A 75 30.01 33.32 4.76
CA LEU A 75 31.36 33.37 5.32
C LEU A 75 31.90 34.77 5.06
N TRP A 76 32.34 35.46 6.10
CA TRP A 76 32.72 36.86 6.07
C TRP A 76 34.15 37.01 6.63
N THR A 77 35.04 37.60 5.87
CA THR A 77 36.36 37.91 6.35
C THR A 77 36.42 39.36 6.83
N VAL A 78 36.67 39.51 8.11
CA VAL A 78 36.83 40.83 8.75
C VAL A 78 38.31 41.09 8.87
N THR A 79 38.74 42.27 8.37
CA THR A 79 40.14 42.68 8.41
C THR A 79 40.25 44.03 9.11
N VAL A 80 41.21 44.13 10.03
CA VAL A 80 41.60 45.40 10.63
C VAL A 80 42.97 45.76 10.17
N THR A 81 43.14 47.00 9.76
CA THR A 81 44.46 47.61 9.47
C THR A 81 44.80 48.57 10.60
N ALA A 82 45.90 48.28 11.25
CA ALA A 82 46.49 49.07 12.33
C ALA A 82 47.59 49.97 11.74
N THR A 83 47.58 51.25 12.04
CA THR A 83 48.60 52.24 11.56
C THR A 83 49.33 52.79 12.77
N ALA A 84 50.62 52.67 12.80
CA ALA A 84 51.47 53.27 13.81
C ALA A 84 51.66 54.81 13.58
N ALA A 85 52.15 55.54 14.57
CA ALA A 85 52.36 56.96 14.48
C ALA A 85 53.32 57.39 13.37
N ASP A 86 54.24 56.50 12.94
CA ASP A 86 55.17 56.68 11.84
C ASP A 86 54.64 56.27 10.45
N GLY A 87 53.37 55.79 10.39
CA GLY A 87 52.69 55.41 9.16
C GLY A 87 52.91 53.98 8.76
N GLU A 88 53.70 53.16 9.50
CA GLU A 88 53.78 51.72 9.25
C GLU A 88 52.44 51.02 9.58
N THR A 89 52.11 50.04 8.79
CA THR A 89 50.82 49.35 8.93
C THR A 89 50.99 47.83 9.18
N ALA A 90 50.04 47.27 9.93
CA ALA A 90 49.88 45.81 10.07
C ALA A 90 48.42 45.45 9.92
N GLN A 91 48.14 44.22 9.49
CA GLN A 91 46.77 43.72 9.32
C GLN A 91 46.55 42.41 10.12
N ALA A 92 45.38 42.28 10.65
CA ALA A 92 44.87 41.02 11.19
C ALA A 92 43.47 40.74 10.61
N SER A 93 43.15 39.48 10.44
CA SER A 93 41.85 39.03 9.93
C SER A 93 41.24 37.94 10.78
N VAL A 94 39.92 37.94 10.85
CA VAL A 94 39.14 36.85 11.47
C VAL A 94 38.00 36.48 10.53
N MET A 95 37.69 35.19 10.45
CA MET A 95 36.55 34.71 9.66
C MET A 95 35.34 34.58 10.57
N VAL A 96 34.21 35.12 10.13
CA VAL A 96 32.90 34.98 10.78
C VAL A 96 32.01 34.11 9.93
N ARG A 97 31.45 33.06 10.52
CA ARG A 97 30.51 32.15 9.88
C ARG A 97 29.10 32.42 10.43
N SER A 98 28.24 33.04 9.64
CA SER A 98 26.82 33.24 9.94
C SER A 98 25.99 32.19 9.22
N VAL A 99 25.29 31.32 9.96
CA VAL A 99 24.64 30.13 9.43
C VAL A 99 23.15 30.28 9.42
N ALA A 100 22.53 30.05 8.26
CA ALA A 100 21.08 29.78 8.13
C ALA A 100 20.84 28.34 7.75
N ILE A 101 19.82 27.74 8.30
CA ILE A 101 19.34 26.41 7.93
C ILE A 101 17.84 26.48 7.61
N THR A 102 17.45 25.86 6.50
CA THR A 102 16.04 25.71 6.10
C THR A 102 15.64 24.27 6.11
N LEU A 103 14.43 23.99 6.55
CA LEU A 103 13.77 22.69 6.46
C LEU A 103 12.53 22.83 5.60
N LEU A 104 12.40 22.00 4.55
CA LEU A 104 11.23 22.02 3.67
C LEU A 104 10.08 21.26 4.29
N PRO A 105 8.81 21.65 4.01
CA PRO A 105 7.63 20.90 4.44
C PRO A 105 7.72 19.45 3.99
N ALA A 106 7.50 18.53 4.92
CA ALA A 106 7.39 17.10 4.62
C ALA A 106 5.96 16.77 4.20
N ALA A 107 5.82 15.80 3.30
CA ALA A 107 4.52 15.21 2.98
C ALA A 107 3.93 14.53 4.22
N GLU A 108 2.58 14.38 4.25
CA GLU A 108 1.90 13.59 5.27
C GLU A 108 2.51 12.20 5.39
N SER A 109 2.58 11.68 6.61
CA SER A 109 3.11 10.35 6.86
C SER A 109 2.13 9.48 7.65
N SER A 110 2.44 8.20 7.77
CA SER A 110 1.67 7.25 8.57
C SER A 110 2.48 6.79 9.77
N TYR A 111 1.82 6.59 10.91
CA TYR A 111 2.43 6.07 12.12
C TYR A 111 3.19 4.76 11.86
N GLY A 112 4.47 4.74 12.26
CA GLY A 112 5.37 3.61 12.07
C GLY A 112 5.97 3.47 10.66
N LYS A 113 5.70 4.40 9.75
CA LYS A 113 6.35 4.47 8.43
C LYS A 113 7.50 5.45 8.45
N ALA A 114 8.37 5.37 7.44
CA ALA A 114 9.45 6.33 7.26
C ALA A 114 8.91 7.66 6.72
N ALA A 115 9.62 8.75 7.01
CA ALA A 115 9.44 10.06 6.38
C ALA A 115 10.80 10.65 6.01
N ASP A 116 10.85 11.36 4.89
CA ASP A 116 12.04 12.05 4.42
C ASP A 116 11.85 13.55 4.56
N PHE A 117 12.82 14.22 5.18
CA PHE A 117 12.92 15.66 5.29
C PHE A 117 14.10 16.12 4.45
N ARG A 118 13.96 17.28 3.82
CA ARG A 118 15.01 17.90 3.00
C ARG A 118 15.19 19.32 3.43
N GLY A 119 16.40 19.82 3.22
CA GLY A 119 16.68 21.20 3.54
C GLY A 119 18.03 21.65 3.01
N ARG A 120 18.45 22.84 3.45
CA ARG A 120 19.72 23.42 3.04
C ARG A 120 20.36 24.23 4.17
N VAL A 121 21.66 24.16 4.28
CA VAL A 121 22.51 24.98 5.15
C VAL A 121 23.21 26.04 4.29
N VAL A 122 23.27 27.25 4.74
CA VAL A 122 24.01 28.38 4.10
C VAL A 122 24.89 29.01 5.17
N PRO A 123 26.19 29.22 4.96
CA PRO A 123 26.98 28.86 3.80
C PRO A 123 27.09 27.32 3.65
N ALA A 124 27.23 26.86 2.40
CA ALA A 124 27.44 25.46 2.10
C ALA A 124 28.80 24.99 2.63
N LEU A 125 28.79 23.95 3.44
CA LEU A 125 29.97 23.23 3.92
C LEU A 125 29.68 21.75 3.80
N ALA A 126 30.57 21.03 3.15
CA ALA A 126 30.51 19.57 3.14
C ALA A 126 30.66 19.03 4.57
N ASP A 127 29.98 17.96 4.85
CA ASP A 127 30.05 17.23 6.13
C ASP A 127 29.56 18.04 7.35
N GLU A 128 28.84 19.16 7.15
CA GLU A 128 28.19 19.85 8.27
C GLU A 128 27.16 18.96 8.93
N PRO A 129 27.27 18.67 10.23
CA PRO A 129 26.29 17.83 10.91
C PRO A 129 24.94 18.52 11.01
N VAL A 130 23.89 17.81 10.60
CA VAL A 130 22.51 18.24 10.67
C VAL A 130 21.68 17.19 11.39
N ALA A 131 20.99 17.59 12.46
CA ALA A 131 20.11 16.72 13.23
C ALA A 131 18.67 17.18 13.17
N LEU A 132 17.71 16.26 13.15
CA LEU A 132 16.27 16.51 13.15
C LEU A 132 15.71 16.34 14.56
N TYR A 133 14.96 17.33 15.01
CA TYR A 133 14.35 17.36 16.34
C TYR A 133 12.83 17.39 16.23
N VAL A 134 12.16 16.76 17.20
CA VAL A 134 10.73 16.93 17.48
C VAL A 134 10.51 16.90 18.98
N GLY A 135 9.78 17.88 19.52
CA GLY A 135 9.55 18.01 20.95
C GLY A 135 10.85 18.08 21.78
N GLY A 136 11.90 18.73 21.24
CA GLY A 136 13.21 18.86 21.89
C GLY A 136 14.09 17.60 21.83
N ARG A 137 13.62 16.50 21.25
CA ARG A 137 14.37 15.25 21.12
C ARG A 137 14.90 15.06 19.72
N GLU A 138 16.17 14.69 19.59
CA GLU A 138 16.78 14.24 18.35
C GLU A 138 16.17 12.91 17.89
N VAL A 139 15.82 12.82 16.61
CA VAL A 139 15.17 11.65 16.00
C VAL A 139 15.85 11.12 14.74
N ALA A 140 16.70 11.93 14.12
CA ALA A 140 17.54 11.54 12.99
C ALA A 140 18.71 12.51 12.85
N ALA A 141 19.81 12.07 12.24
CA ALA A 141 20.94 12.92 11.88
C ALA A 141 21.51 12.54 10.51
N THR A 142 22.21 13.48 9.88
CA THR A 142 22.90 13.32 8.60
C THR A 142 24.02 14.32 8.49
N LEU A 143 24.80 14.25 7.42
CA LEU A 143 25.76 15.29 7.04
C LEU A 143 25.20 16.03 5.81
N ALA A 144 25.51 17.33 5.70
CA ALA A 144 25.18 18.11 4.53
C ALA A 144 26.11 17.77 3.36
N GLU A 145 25.61 17.84 2.15
CA GLU A 145 26.38 17.71 0.91
C GLU A 145 27.22 18.99 0.66
N ALA A 146 28.16 18.90 -0.28
CA ALA A 146 29.05 20.01 -0.63
C ALA A 146 28.32 21.28 -1.07
N ASP A 147 27.11 21.19 -1.60
CA ASP A 147 26.26 22.32 -1.97
C ASP A 147 25.39 22.84 -0.82
N GLY A 148 25.55 22.27 0.38
CA GLY A 148 24.78 22.60 1.58
C GLY A 148 23.42 21.90 1.68
N THR A 149 22.98 21.13 0.68
CA THR A 149 21.74 20.37 0.78
C THR A 149 21.88 19.19 1.73
N PHE A 150 20.76 18.80 2.35
CA PHE A 150 20.73 17.61 3.20
C PHE A 150 19.41 16.86 3.08
N ARG A 151 19.47 15.56 3.39
CA ARG A 151 18.31 14.68 3.49
C ARG A 151 18.34 13.91 4.80
N LEU A 152 17.35 14.15 5.65
CA LEU A 152 17.15 13.45 6.92
C LEU A 152 16.07 12.39 6.75
N ARG A 153 16.41 11.13 6.98
CA ARG A 153 15.44 10.03 6.91
C ARG A 153 15.06 9.59 8.32
N LEU A 154 13.82 9.86 8.69
CA LEU A 154 13.21 9.33 9.89
C LEU A 154 12.68 7.93 9.59
N GLY A 155 13.28 6.88 10.16
CA GLY A 155 12.91 5.47 9.89
C GLY A 155 11.46 5.14 10.30
N HIS A 156 11.00 5.70 11.42
CA HIS A 156 9.67 5.47 11.95
C HIS A 156 9.06 6.73 12.54
N VAL A 157 8.05 7.29 11.89
CA VAL A 157 7.27 8.40 12.43
C VAL A 157 6.43 7.90 13.62
N ARG A 158 6.65 8.47 14.80
CA ARG A 158 5.94 8.11 16.04
C ARG A 158 5.03 9.19 16.56
N THR A 159 5.35 10.45 16.27
CA THR A 159 4.63 11.62 16.76
C THR A 159 4.42 12.62 15.61
N PRO A 160 3.26 13.26 15.52
CA PRO A 160 3.10 14.47 14.72
C PRO A 160 3.73 15.66 15.43
N GLY A 161 3.80 16.78 14.78
CA GLY A 161 4.18 18.03 15.40
C GLY A 161 5.21 18.81 14.61
N PRO A 162 5.74 19.89 15.19
CA PRO A 162 6.78 20.69 14.59
C PRO A 162 8.12 19.94 14.65
N TYR A 163 8.68 19.69 13.47
CA TYR A 163 10.02 19.17 13.27
C TYR A 163 10.97 20.32 12.93
N GLU A 164 12.16 20.27 13.44
CA GLU A 164 13.18 21.31 13.31
C GLU A 164 14.52 20.68 12.97
N ALA A 165 15.22 21.20 11.98
CA ALA A 165 16.59 20.80 11.68
C ALA A 165 17.57 21.74 12.40
N ARG A 166 18.62 21.17 12.98
CA ARG A 166 19.63 21.94 13.71
C ARG A 166 21.04 21.55 13.24
N THR A 167 21.87 22.56 13.14
CA THR A 167 23.34 22.45 13.14
C THR A 167 23.85 22.77 14.54
N PRO A 168 25.15 22.64 14.84
CA PRO A 168 25.72 23.05 16.12
C PRO A 168 25.47 24.51 16.50
N VAL A 169 25.22 25.39 15.50
CA VAL A 169 25.13 26.84 15.73
C VAL A 169 23.80 27.48 15.27
N ALA A 170 22.98 26.77 14.53
CA ALA A 170 21.72 27.33 13.99
C ALA A 170 20.58 26.30 13.99
N ALA A 171 19.35 26.80 14.04
CA ALA A 171 18.13 26.00 13.94
C ALA A 171 17.22 26.54 12.83
N SER A 172 16.51 25.65 12.15
CA SER A 172 15.51 26.01 11.15
C SER A 172 14.22 26.52 11.80
N ALA A 173 13.39 27.21 11.04
CA ALA A 173 11.98 27.33 11.38
C ALA A 173 11.36 25.92 11.49
N PRO A 174 10.42 25.71 12.45
CA PRO A 174 9.76 24.44 12.62
C PRO A 174 8.79 24.16 11.46
N VAL A 175 8.75 22.89 11.00
CA VAL A 175 7.87 22.41 9.95
C VAL A 175 6.90 21.38 10.54
N ALA A 176 5.61 21.61 10.40
CA ALA A 176 4.58 20.68 10.88
C ALA A 176 4.52 19.42 10.02
N LEU A 177 4.52 18.24 10.67
CA LEU A 177 4.22 16.96 10.05
C LEU A 177 2.89 16.46 10.57
N SER A 178 1.92 16.26 9.66
CA SER A 178 0.65 15.58 9.94
C SER A 178 0.80 14.06 9.78
N VAL A 179 0.21 13.30 10.69
CA VAL A 179 0.42 11.84 10.75
C VAL A 179 -0.90 11.09 10.75
N HIS A 180 -1.05 10.13 9.82
CA HIS A 180 -2.14 9.18 9.82
C HIS A 180 -1.94 8.10 10.90
N PRO A 181 -2.84 7.95 11.87
CA PRO A 181 -2.78 6.86 12.83
C PRO A 181 -3.24 5.55 12.20
N VAL A 182 -2.92 4.43 12.85
CA VAL A 182 -3.40 3.11 12.43
C VAL A 182 -4.70 2.78 13.14
N LEU A 183 -5.84 2.93 12.45
CA LEU A 183 -7.14 2.50 12.95
C LEU A 183 -7.45 1.08 12.46
N ARG A 184 -7.73 0.17 13.39
CA ARG A 184 -8.21 -1.19 13.12
C ARG A 184 -9.59 -1.35 13.73
N ALA A 185 -10.51 -1.92 12.95
CA ALA A 185 -11.84 -2.29 13.41
C ALA A 185 -12.26 -3.59 12.73
N ALA A 186 -12.88 -4.50 13.48
CA ALA A 186 -13.42 -5.75 12.97
C ALA A 186 -14.48 -6.31 13.93
N PHE A 187 -15.45 -7.06 13.38
CA PHE A 187 -16.27 -7.92 14.22
C PHE A 187 -15.53 -9.23 14.50
N VAL A 188 -15.51 -9.64 15.76
CA VAL A 188 -14.82 -10.84 16.23
C VAL A 188 -15.79 -11.76 16.94
N GLY A 189 -15.61 -13.08 16.78
CA GLY A 189 -16.47 -14.09 17.39
C GLY A 189 -17.42 -14.77 16.41
N LYS A 190 -18.40 -15.52 16.94
CA LYS A 190 -19.32 -16.34 16.15
C LYS A 190 -20.57 -15.55 15.79
N GLY A 191 -20.74 -15.21 14.51
CA GLY A 191 -21.92 -14.58 13.95
C GLY A 191 -23.06 -15.59 13.71
N ALA A 192 -23.55 -16.23 14.75
CA ALA A 192 -24.71 -17.13 14.73
C ALA A 192 -25.65 -16.78 15.87
N VAL A 193 -26.94 -17.05 15.70
CA VAL A 193 -27.97 -16.88 16.76
C VAL A 193 -27.52 -17.60 18.02
N GLY A 194 -27.56 -16.88 19.15
CA GLY A 194 -27.04 -17.36 20.46
C GLY A 194 -25.52 -17.51 20.53
N GLY A 195 -24.77 -17.01 19.52
CA GLY A 195 -23.32 -16.95 19.54
C GLY A 195 -22.81 -15.72 20.30
N ARG A 196 -21.49 -15.58 20.40
CA ARG A 196 -20.85 -14.38 20.95
C ARG A 196 -20.18 -13.62 19.80
N LEU A 197 -20.68 -12.44 19.49
CA LEU A 197 -20.14 -11.54 18.50
C LEU A 197 -19.86 -10.18 19.13
N ALA A 198 -18.72 -9.59 18.85
CA ALA A 198 -18.37 -8.26 19.34
C ALA A 198 -17.67 -7.45 18.26
N LEU A 199 -17.90 -6.14 18.23
CA LEU A 199 -17.06 -5.20 17.53
C LEU A 199 -15.80 -4.95 18.36
N ALA A 200 -14.63 -5.15 17.80
CA ALA A 200 -13.34 -4.74 18.35
C ALA A 200 -12.79 -3.59 17.49
N ALA A 201 -12.43 -2.49 18.13
CA ALA A 201 -11.80 -1.34 17.48
C ALA A 201 -10.57 -0.92 18.27
N ARG A 202 -9.51 -0.47 17.56
CA ARG A 202 -8.27 -0.01 18.19
C ARG A 202 -7.58 1.01 17.30
N VAL A 203 -7.07 2.08 17.91
CA VAL A 203 -6.17 3.04 17.25
C VAL A 203 -4.76 2.92 17.82
N ARG A 204 -3.75 3.13 16.99
CA ARG A 204 -2.34 3.25 17.38
C ARG A 204 -1.71 4.49 16.75
N PRO A 205 -0.98 5.29 17.54
CA PRO A 205 -0.80 5.15 18.98
C PRO A 205 -2.08 5.54 19.75
N ALA A 206 -2.13 5.25 21.04
CA ALA A 206 -3.27 5.59 21.89
C ALA A 206 -3.51 7.10 22.03
N SER A 207 -2.43 7.89 21.88
CA SER A 207 -2.45 9.35 21.90
C SER A 207 -3.02 10.01 20.64
N ALA A 208 -3.34 9.22 19.60
CA ALA A 208 -3.82 9.80 18.34
C ALA A 208 -5.22 10.43 18.42
N GLY A 209 -5.98 10.16 19.47
CA GLY A 209 -7.31 10.74 19.66
C GLY A 209 -8.32 9.78 20.29
N THR A 210 -9.59 10.13 20.15
CA THR A 210 -10.72 9.36 20.71
C THR A 210 -11.47 8.64 19.59
N LEU A 211 -11.78 7.36 19.79
CA LEU A 211 -12.61 6.59 18.87
C LEU A 211 -14.07 7.01 19.04
N SER A 212 -14.74 7.33 17.93
CA SER A 212 -16.19 7.48 17.83
C SER A 212 -16.77 6.26 17.12
N ILE A 213 -17.77 5.61 17.70
CA ILE A 213 -18.31 4.35 17.22
C ILE A 213 -19.82 4.45 17.06
N ARG A 214 -20.32 4.32 15.84
CA ARG A 214 -21.74 4.20 15.55
C ARG A 214 -22.04 2.78 15.07
N LEU A 215 -22.81 2.04 15.88
CA LEU A 215 -23.20 0.67 15.59
C LEU A 215 -24.66 0.62 15.12
N TYR A 216 -24.87 -0.01 13.98
CA TYR A 216 -26.19 -0.18 13.37
C TYR A 216 -26.56 -1.66 13.33
N ARG A 217 -27.84 -1.99 13.58
CA ARG A 217 -28.46 -3.30 13.39
C ARG A 217 -29.59 -3.15 12.38
N ASP A 218 -29.54 -3.89 11.30
CA ASP A 218 -30.54 -3.84 10.21
C ASP A 218 -30.84 -2.40 9.73
N GLY A 219 -29.79 -1.57 9.64
CA GLY A 219 -29.88 -0.18 9.21
C GLY A 219 -30.20 0.83 10.33
N ARG A 220 -30.71 0.41 11.47
CA ARG A 220 -31.03 1.29 12.62
C ARG A 220 -29.83 1.46 13.53
N LEU A 221 -29.58 2.68 13.99
CA LEU A 221 -28.57 2.96 15.01
C LEU A 221 -28.99 2.31 16.33
N VAL A 222 -28.15 1.42 16.87
CA VAL A 222 -28.41 0.73 18.15
C VAL A 222 -27.46 1.12 19.25
N ARG A 223 -26.31 1.71 18.90
CA ARG A 223 -25.34 2.20 19.88
C ARG A 223 -24.47 3.30 19.31
N ASN A 224 -24.26 4.33 20.10
CA ASN A 224 -23.24 5.34 19.92
C ASN A 224 -22.28 5.27 21.12
N ALA A 225 -20.97 5.28 20.88
CA ALA A 225 -19.98 5.14 21.94
C ALA A 225 -18.69 5.87 21.57
N HIS A 226 -17.99 6.36 22.60
CA HIS A 226 -16.64 6.90 22.50
C HIS A 226 -15.70 6.07 23.36
N ALA A 227 -14.45 5.95 22.95
CA ALA A 227 -13.44 5.21 23.70
C ALA A 227 -12.04 5.73 23.41
N ARG A 228 -11.18 5.78 24.41
CA ARG A 228 -9.74 6.00 24.22
C ARG A 228 -9.10 4.73 23.68
N ALA A 229 -8.22 4.86 22.69
CA ALA A 229 -7.34 3.81 22.20
C ALA A 229 -8.00 2.52 21.71
N ALA A 230 -8.96 1.93 22.44
CA ALA A 230 -9.58 0.67 22.09
C ALA A 230 -11.01 0.55 22.63
N ALA A 231 -11.86 -0.20 21.93
CA ALA A 231 -13.21 -0.54 22.35
C ALA A 231 -13.53 -2.00 21.99
N ARG A 232 -14.35 -2.64 22.83
CA ARG A 232 -14.98 -3.92 22.55
C ARG A 232 -16.47 -3.84 22.89
N LEU A 233 -17.32 -3.86 21.89
CA LEU A 233 -18.77 -3.77 22.04
C LEU A 233 -19.41 -5.11 21.69
N VAL A 234 -19.99 -5.78 22.67
CA VAL A 234 -20.78 -7.00 22.44
C VAL A 234 -22.06 -6.60 21.70
N VAL A 235 -22.43 -7.39 20.71
CA VAL A 235 -23.66 -7.19 19.92
C VAL A 235 -24.66 -8.30 20.23
N ALA A 236 -25.95 -7.96 20.14
CA ALA A 236 -27.03 -8.92 20.34
C ALA A 236 -27.02 -9.97 19.23
N THR A 237 -27.16 -11.23 19.61
CA THR A 237 -27.22 -12.40 18.69
C THR A 237 -28.52 -13.20 18.89
N ASP A 238 -29.55 -12.57 19.39
CA ASP A 238 -30.88 -13.13 19.70
C ASP A 238 -31.61 -13.63 18.43
N ARG A 239 -31.42 -12.96 17.30
CA ARG A 239 -32.03 -13.30 16.03
C ARG A 239 -31.07 -13.02 14.85
N PRO A 240 -31.34 -13.56 13.65
CA PRO A 240 -30.62 -13.17 12.45
C PRO A 240 -30.69 -11.66 12.24
N ALA A 241 -29.52 -11.04 11.98
CA ALA A 241 -29.43 -9.60 11.81
C ALA A 241 -28.16 -9.21 11.03
N GLY A 242 -28.23 -8.09 10.33
CA GLY A 242 -27.05 -7.43 9.74
C GLY A 242 -26.50 -6.36 10.66
N TYR A 243 -25.20 -6.35 10.90
CA TYR A 243 -24.51 -5.31 11.65
C TYR A 243 -23.58 -4.50 10.75
N ARG A 244 -23.57 -3.19 10.94
CA ARG A 244 -22.62 -2.25 10.36
C ARG A 244 -22.08 -1.35 11.46
N ALA A 245 -20.79 -1.24 11.59
CA ALA A 245 -20.17 -0.27 12.48
C ALA A 245 -19.38 0.75 11.66
N VAL A 246 -19.56 2.02 11.97
CA VAL A 246 -18.74 3.12 11.49
C VAL A 246 -17.87 3.55 12.67
N VAL A 247 -16.58 3.33 12.55
CA VAL A 247 -15.59 3.67 13.57
C VAL A 247 -14.77 4.83 13.02
N GLY A 248 -14.92 6.00 13.63
CA GLY A 248 -14.15 7.20 13.34
C GLY A 248 -13.09 7.45 14.41
N LEU A 249 -12.09 8.24 14.07
CA LEU A 249 -11.18 8.85 15.02
C LEU A 249 -11.44 10.36 15.07
N GLU A 250 -11.72 10.88 16.24
CA GLU A 250 -11.65 12.29 16.58
C GLU A 250 -10.18 12.57 16.94
N PRO A 251 -9.40 13.18 15.99
CA PRO A 251 -7.96 13.20 16.14
C PRO A 251 -7.52 14.22 17.19
N ALA A 252 -6.46 13.90 17.92
CA ALA A 252 -5.70 14.86 18.69
C ALA A 252 -4.85 15.74 17.76
N GLN A 253 -4.33 16.86 18.29
CA GLN A 253 -3.56 17.82 17.53
C GLN A 253 -2.42 17.17 16.72
N GLY A 254 -2.32 17.50 15.44
CA GLY A 254 -1.33 16.99 14.49
C GLY A 254 -1.63 15.60 13.94
N TRP A 255 -2.58 14.85 14.51
CA TRP A 255 -3.04 13.59 13.94
C TRP A 255 -4.14 13.81 12.91
N LEU A 256 -4.18 12.96 11.89
CA LEU A 256 -5.22 13.02 10.86
C LEU A 256 -6.39 12.12 11.23
N GLY A 257 -7.59 12.61 10.96
CA GLY A 257 -8.81 11.85 11.13
C GLY A 257 -8.87 10.66 10.17
N THR A 258 -9.45 9.56 10.62
CA THR A 258 -9.65 8.37 9.79
C THR A 258 -10.96 7.69 10.18
N VAL A 259 -11.60 7.03 9.19
CA VAL A 259 -12.87 6.32 9.38
C VAL A 259 -12.77 4.93 8.79
N ARG A 260 -13.31 3.93 9.50
CA ARG A 260 -13.49 2.56 9.00
C ARG A 260 -14.93 2.12 9.16
N THR A 261 -15.47 1.55 8.08
CA THR A 261 -16.76 0.87 8.12
C THR A 261 -16.53 -0.63 8.04
N VAL A 262 -17.07 -1.36 9.01
CA VAL A 262 -17.01 -2.83 9.05
C VAL A 262 -18.41 -3.41 9.18
N ARG A 263 -18.62 -4.62 8.64
CA ARG A 263 -19.91 -5.30 8.61
C ARG A 263 -19.79 -6.70 9.14
N ALA A 264 -20.88 -7.19 9.75
CA ALA A 264 -21.04 -8.58 10.14
C ALA A 264 -22.50 -8.99 10.00
N ARG A 265 -22.74 -10.30 10.00
CA ARG A 265 -24.09 -10.85 10.06
C ARG A 265 -24.19 -11.93 11.14
N VAL A 266 -25.28 -11.92 11.85
CA VAL A 266 -25.71 -13.03 12.70
C VAL A 266 -26.59 -13.92 11.85
N CYS A 267 -26.16 -15.16 11.62
CA CYS A 267 -26.85 -16.13 10.79
C CYS A 267 -27.70 -17.08 11.65
N PRO A 268 -28.80 -17.67 11.11
CA PRO A 268 -29.51 -18.73 11.77
C PRO A 268 -28.57 -19.88 12.16
N ARG A 269 -28.89 -20.60 13.22
CA ARG A 269 -28.28 -21.92 13.47
C ARG A 269 -28.88 -22.93 12.48
N TYR A 270 -28.03 -23.75 11.90
CA TYR A 270 -28.46 -24.85 11.06
C TYR A 270 -28.18 -26.17 11.82
N PRO A 271 -29.10 -27.14 11.78
CA PRO A 271 -28.84 -28.47 12.33
C PRO A 271 -27.55 -29.06 11.72
N ARG A 272 -26.83 -29.85 12.49
CA ARG A 272 -25.56 -30.46 12.05
C ARG A 272 -25.76 -31.75 11.25
N ASP A 273 -26.92 -32.33 11.38
CA ASP A 273 -27.24 -33.74 11.05
C ASP A 273 -27.95 -33.90 9.71
N VAL A 274 -28.17 -32.85 8.98
CA VAL A 274 -28.73 -32.87 7.65
C VAL A 274 -27.76 -32.16 6.72
N ASP A 275 -27.85 -32.46 5.45
CA ASP A 275 -27.17 -31.87 4.30
C ASP A 275 -27.26 -30.33 4.28
N GLY A 276 -27.16 -29.77 5.46
CA GLY A 276 -27.29 -28.38 5.83
C GLY A 276 -26.22 -27.49 5.21
N ASP A 277 -25.11 -28.05 4.77
CA ASP A 277 -23.96 -27.30 4.24
C ASP A 277 -24.21 -26.74 2.85
N GLY A 278 -25.23 -27.27 2.14
CA GLY A 278 -25.65 -26.85 0.82
C GLY A 278 -24.68 -27.26 -0.28
N LEU A 279 -23.85 -28.28 -0.02
CA LEU A 279 -23.09 -28.98 -1.03
C LEU A 279 -24.04 -29.68 -2.00
N THR A 280 -23.63 -29.79 -3.26
CA THR A 280 -24.40 -30.47 -4.28
C THR A 280 -23.88 -31.89 -4.44
N PHE A 281 -24.79 -32.84 -4.37
CA PHE A 281 -24.56 -34.24 -4.70
C PHE A 281 -25.41 -34.59 -5.92
N ARG A 282 -24.97 -35.56 -6.72
CA ARG A 282 -25.68 -36.05 -7.88
C ARG A 282 -25.60 -37.58 -7.91
N SER A 283 -26.70 -38.22 -8.24
CA SER A 283 -26.72 -39.65 -8.44
C SER A 283 -26.07 -40.04 -9.76
N TYR A 284 -25.20 -41.04 -9.72
CA TYR A 284 -24.57 -41.67 -10.87
C TYR A 284 -24.84 -43.15 -10.86
N ALA A 285 -25.18 -43.72 -12.03
CA ALA A 285 -25.41 -45.12 -12.17
C ALA A 285 -24.16 -45.94 -11.75
N GLY A 286 -24.34 -46.90 -10.89
CA GLY A 286 -23.26 -47.72 -10.35
C GLY A 286 -22.38 -47.06 -9.28
N ALA A 287 -22.50 -45.73 -9.03
CA ALA A 287 -21.71 -45.06 -8.03
C ALA A 287 -22.53 -44.38 -6.92
N GLY A 288 -23.86 -44.30 -7.07
CA GLY A 288 -24.74 -43.65 -6.09
C GLY A 288 -24.59 -42.12 -6.05
N TYR A 289 -24.93 -41.52 -4.91
CA TYR A 289 -24.83 -40.07 -4.72
C TYR A 289 -23.39 -39.66 -4.48
N GLN A 290 -22.86 -38.84 -5.40
CA GLN A 290 -21.48 -38.39 -5.38
C GLN A 290 -21.41 -36.90 -5.24
N PHE A 291 -20.43 -36.39 -4.48
CA PHE A 291 -20.14 -34.98 -4.37
C PHE A 291 -19.81 -34.38 -5.73
N GLN A 292 -20.44 -33.24 -6.03
CA GLN A 292 -20.27 -32.51 -7.29
C GLN A 292 -19.59 -31.16 -7.06
N PRO A 293 -18.27 -31.08 -7.19
CA PRO A 293 -17.52 -29.85 -7.03
C PRO A 293 -18.03 -28.70 -7.93
N LEU A 294 -18.16 -28.94 -9.24
CA LEU A 294 -18.59 -27.92 -10.19
C LEU A 294 -19.95 -27.31 -9.84
N LEU A 295 -20.94 -28.15 -9.55
CA LEU A 295 -22.29 -27.68 -9.21
C LEU A 295 -22.30 -26.98 -7.85
N SER A 296 -21.49 -27.42 -6.89
CA SER A 296 -21.37 -26.78 -5.58
C SER A 296 -20.76 -25.38 -5.70
N PHE A 297 -19.74 -25.19 -6.54
CA PHE A 297 -19.19 -23.87 -6.81
C PHE A 297 -20.14 -22.98 -7.64
N ALA A 298 -20.88 -23.54 -8.57
CA ALA A 298 -21.93 -22.84 -9.27
C ALA A 298 -23.03 -22.36 -8.30
N ALA A 299 -23.43 -23.19 -7.35
CA ALA A 299 -24.35 -22.84 -6.27
C ALA A 299 -23.77 -21.72 -5.36
N LEU A 300 -22.47 -21.75 -5.05
CA LEU A 300 -21.80 -20.67 -4.31
C LEU A 300 -21.83 -19.36 -5.10
N ASN A 301 -21.51 -19.39 -6.39
CA ASN A 301 -21.60 -18.22 -7.26
C ASN A 301 -23.03 -17.64 -7.31
N SER A 302 -24.04 -18.48 -7.37
CA SER A 302 -25.45 -18.07 -7.31
C SER A 302 -25.77 -17.36 -6.00
N ARG A 303 -25.39 -17.94 -4.86
CA ARG A 303 -25.61 -17.34 -3.53
C ARG A 303 -24.89 -16.00 -3.37
N VAL A 304 -23.69 -15.87 -3.91
CA VAL A 304 -22.91 -14.62 -3.93
C VAL A 304 -23.63 -13.57 -4.80
N SER A 305 -24.06 -13.94 -6.00
CA SER A 305 -24.78 -13.02 -6.91
C SER A 305 -26.08 -12.48 -6.30
N HIS A 306 -26.81 -13.31 -5.57
CA HIS A 306 -28.05 -12.92 -4.89
C HIS A 306 -27.80 -12.36 -3.48
N LYS A 307 -26.53 -12.11 -3.09
CA LYS A 307 -26.16 -11.57 -1.78
C LYS A 307 -26.72 -12.39 -0.60
N ARG A 308 -26.89 -13.70 -0.78
CA ARG A 308 -27.34 -14.62 0.28
C ARG A 308 -26.19 -14.93 1.24
N TRP A 309 -25.79 -13.95 2.00
CA TRP A 309 -24.55 -13.90 2.79
C TRP A 309 -24.37 -15.13 3.69
N CYS A 310 -25.38 -15.49 4.50
CA CYS A 310 -25.26 -16.64 5.42
C CYS A 310 -25.17 -17.98 4.68
N ALA A 311 -25.94 -18.17 3.62
CA ALA A 311 -25.89 -19.37 2.80
C ALA A 311 -24.58 -19.47 1.99
N ALA A 312 -24.06 -18.34 1.50
CA ALA A 312 -22.76 -18.29 0.84
C ALA A 312 -21.63 -18.66 1.80
N ARG A 313 -21.63 -18.10 3.02
CA ARG A 313 -20.63 -18.38 4.05
C ARG A 313 -20.61 -19.87 4.43
N ARG A 314 -21.80 -20.45 4.67
CA ARG A 314 -21.93 -21.86 5.03
C ARG A 314 -21.36 -22.76 3.93
N LEU A 315 -21.79 -22.56 2.68
CA LEU A 315 -21.32 -23.38 1.55
C LEU A 315 -19.82 -23.16 1.29
N ALA A 316 -19.32 -21.95 1.38
CA ALA A 316 -17.89 -21.69 1.22
C ALA A 316 -17.07 -22.41 2.28
N SER A 317 -17.50 -22.39 3.55
CA SER A 317 -16.82 -23.13 4.63
C SER A 317 -16.82 -24.65 4.39
N ALA A 318 -17.94 -25.22 3.93
CA ALA A 318 -18.05 -26.65 3.60
C ALA A 318 -17.13 -27.03 2.41
N LEU A 319 -17.07 -26.18 1.39
CA LEU A 319 -16.18 -26.37 0.25
C LEU A 319 -14.70 -26.29 0.66
N VAL A 320 -14.35 -25.33 1.51
CA VAL A 320 -12.96 -25.19 2.02
C VAL A 320 -12.56 -26.41 2.86
N ALA A 321 -13.49 -26.95 3.66
CA ALA A 321 -13.23 -28.16 4.45
C ALA A 321 -12.99 -29.42 3.59
N ARG A 322 -13.51 -29.44 2.36
CA ARG A 322 -13.31 -30.54 1.39
C ARG A 322 -12.13 -30.34 0.44
N ALA A 323 -11.38 -29.26 0.58
CA ALA A 323 -10.25 -28.99 -0.28
C ALA A 323 -9.10 -29.97 -0.01
N VAL A 324 -8.66 -30.66 -1.04
CA VAL A 324 -7.40 -31.41 -1.05
C VAL A 324 -6.26 -30.45 -1.34
N ARG A 325 -5.27 -30.39 -0.47
CA ARG A 325 -4.14 -29.48 -0.57
C ARG A 325 -2.88 -30.20 -1.06
N SER A 326 -2.16 -29.54 -1.98
CA SER A 326 -0.85 -29.98 -2.44
C SER A 326 0.04 -28.75 -2.57
N GLY A 327 0.98 -28.59 -1.65
CA GLY A 327 1.73 -27.34 -1.51
C GLY A 327 0.79 -26.13 -1.35
N ASN A 328 0.96 -25.14 -2.19
CA ASN A 328 0.13 -23.94 -2.21
C ASN A 328 -1.13 -24.04 -3.08
N ALA A 329 -1.40 -25.20 -3.68
CA ALA A 329 -2.60 -25.45 -4.48
C ALA A 329 -3.72 -26.09 -3.66
N ALA A 330 -4.97 -25.85 -4.07
CA ALA A 330 -6.16 -26.43 -3.50
C ALA A 330 -7.01 -27.05 -4.62
N TYR A 331 -7.48 -28.28 -4.41
CA TYR A 331 -8.23 -29.06 -5.40
C TYR A 331 -9.51 -29.59 -4.79
N TRP A 332 -10.48 -29.89 -5.66
CA TRP A 332 -11.71 -30.61 -5.33
C TRP A 332 -11.83 -31.79 -6.28
N GLU A 333 -11.90 -32.97 -5.70
CA GLU A 333 -11.83 -34.24 -6.40
C GLU A 333 -13.21 -34.88 -6.52
N TYR A 334 -13.40 -35.61 -7.60
CA TYR A 334 -14.53 -36.50 -7.84
C TYR A 334 -14.14 -37.87 -7.38
N GLY A 335 -14.83 -38.41 -6.36
CA GLY A 335 -14.48 -39.64 -5.66
C GLY A 335 -15.01 -40.91 -6.31
N PHE A 336 -15.36 -40.90 -7.59
CA PHE A 336 -15.92 -42.05 -8.30
C PHE A 336 -15.35 -42.14 -9.70
N SER A 337 -15.30 -43.36 -10.25
CA SER A 337 -14.86 -43.60 -11.64
C SER A 337 -15.90 -43.11 -12.63
N PHE A 338 -15.47 -42.44 -13.69
CA PHE A 338 -16.35 -41.86 -14.69
C PHE A 338 -15.69 -41.85 -16.06
N GLY A 339 -16.44 -42.21 -17.13
CA GLY A 339 -15.98 -42.11 -18.51
C GLY A 339 -14.65 -42.83 -18.79
N GLY A 340 -14.39 -43.98 -18.14
CA GLY A 340 -13.14 -44.71 -18.23
C GLY A 340 -12.00 -44.19 -17.35
N GLY A 341 -12.17 -43.06 -16.67
CA GLY A 341 -11.19 -42.54 -15.73
C GLY A 341 -11.34 -43.09 -14.32
N PRO A 342 -10.23 -43.40 -13.61
CA PRO A 342 -10.26 -43.89 -12.24
C PRO A 342 -10.57 -42.78 -11.23
N ALA A 343 -11.14 -43.13 -10.10
CA ALA A 343 -11.25 -42.25 -8.91
C ALA A 343 -9.92 -42.20 -8.14
N PRO A 344 -9.57 -41.09 -7.47
CA PRO A 344 -10.18 -39.77 -7.62
C PRO A 344 -9.65 -39.00 -8.84
N TRP A 345 -10.50 -38.22 -9.47
CA TRP A 345 -10.09 -37.34 -10.58
C TRP A 345 -10.46 -35.88 -10.35
N ARG A 346 -9.82 -35.00 -11.10
CA ARG A 346 -9.97 -33.54 -11.02
C ARG A 346 -10.50 -32.98 -12.32
N SER A 347 -11.26 -31.89 -12.24
CA SER A 347 -11.77 -31.16 -13.38
C SER A 347 -11.15 -29.76 -13.43
N GLY A 348 -10.50 -29.43 -14.55
CA GLY A 348 -10.02 -28.07 -14.79
C GLY A 348 -11.15 -27.07 -14.88
N PHE A 349 -12.29 -27.47 -15.43
CA PHE A 349 -13.50 -26.66 -15.45
C PHE A 349 -14.00 -26.34 -14.03
N ALA A 350 -14.16 -27.35 -13.18
CA ALA A 350 -14.57 -27.14 -11.79
C ALA A 350 -13.56 -26.27 -11.03
N GLN A 351 -12.28 -26.41 -11.32
CA GLN A 351 -11.20 -25.66 -10.70
C GLN A 351 -11.23 -24.17 -11.07
N ALA A 352 -11.51 -23.83 -12.34
CA ALA A 352 -11.67 -22.46 -12.79
C ALA A 352 -12.88 -21.77 -12.11
N VAL A 353 -14.01 -22.51 -12.00
CA VAL A 353 -15.22 -22.03 -11.31
C VAL A 353 -14.97 -21.91 -9.80
N ALA A 354 -14.17 -22.78 -9.20
CA ALA A 354 -13.78 -22.72 -7.79
C ALA A 354 -12.99 -21.44 -7.47
N ALA A 355 -11.99 -21.11 -8.29
CA ALA A 355 -11.22 -19.89 -8.12
C ALA A 355 -12.12 -18.65 -8.16
N GLN A 356 -13.04 -18.58 -9.13
CA GLN A 356 -14.03 -17.51 -9.24
C GLN A 356 -14.93 -17.44 -8.01
N ALA A 357 -15.58 -18.55 -7.66
CA ALA A 357 -16.61 -18.59 -6.63
C ALA A 357 -16.06 -18.21 -5.26
N LEU A 358 -14.86 -18.72 -4.92
CA LEU A 358 -14.19 -18.43 -3.65
C LEU A 358 -13.68 -17.00 -3.58
N ALA A 359 -13.11 -16.44 -4.67
CA ALA A 359 -12.69 -15.04 -4.69
C ALA A 359 -13.89 -14.10 -4.48
N ARG A 360 -15.00 -14.34 -5.21
CA ARG A 360 -16.23 -13.55 -5.07
C ARG A 360 -16.87 -13.71 -3.68
N ALA A 361 -16.84 -14.93 -3.14
CA ALA A 361 -17.30 -15.16 -1.77
C ALA A 361 -16.41 -14.43 -0.75
N GLY A 362 -15.10 -14.47 -0.91
CA GLY A 362 -14.14 -13.73 -0.06
C GLY A 362 -14.42 -12.24 -0.06
N ALA A 363 -14.68 -11.64 -1.22
CA ALA A 363 -15.05 -10.23 -1.35
C ALA A 363 -16.41 -9.90 -0.69
N LEU A 364 -17.45 -10.73 -0.95
CA LEU A 364 -18.78 -10.53 -0.35
C LEU A 364 -18.76 -10.67 1.17
N LEU A 365 -17.99 -11.64 1.68
CA LEU A 365 -17.95 -12.00 3.10
C LEU A 365 -16.89 -11.20 3.88
N GLU A 366 -16.07 -10.40 3.19
CA GLU A 366 -14.92 -9.68 3.73
C GLU A 366 -13.95 -10.67 4.45
N ASP A 367 -13.73 -11.85 3.84
CA ASP A 367 -12.95 -12.96 4.40
C ASP A 367 -11.68 -13.22 3.56
N PRO A 368 -10.51 -12.74 4.02
CA PRO A 368 -9.25 -12.91 3.29
C PRO A 368 -8.78 -14.37 3.22
N ALA A 369 -9.24 -15.24 4.14
CA ALA A 369 -8.90 -16.66 4.08
C ALA A 369 -9.50 -17.33 2.85
N LEU A 370 -10.72 -16.94 2.44
CA LEU A 370 -11.33 -17.41 1.20
C LEU A 370 -10.57 -16.93 -0.04
N SER A 371 -10.04 -15.71 -0.01
CA SER A 371 -9.20 -15.18 -1.10
C SER A 371 -7.90 -15.99 -1.24
N THR A 372 -7.31 -16.41 -0.13
CA THR A 372 -6.13 -17.30 -0.12
C THR A 372 -6.46 -18.66 -0.74
N VAL A 373 -7.61 -19.26 -0.38
CA VAL A 373 -8.04 -20.54 -0.96
C VAL A 373 -8.38 -20.39 -2.45
N ALA A 374 -8.99 -19.28 -2.87
CA ALA A 374 -9.24 -18.97 -4.28
C ALA A 374 -7.94 -18.90 -5.09
N ALA A 375 -6.91 -18.28 -4.55
CA ALA A 375 -5.58 -18.29 -5.16
C ALA A 375 -4.97 -19.70 -5.23
N GLY A 376 -5.22 -20.54 -4.22
CA GLY A 376 -4.87 -21.96 -4.23
C GLY A 376 -5.62 -22.73 -5.33
N ALA A 377 -6.91 -22.47 -5.53
CA ALA A 377 -7.72 -23.03 -6.61
C ALA A 377 -7.15 -22.63 -8.00
N PHE A 378 -6.82 -21.37 -8.18
CA PHE A 378 -6.19 -20.89 -9.42
C PHE A 378 -4.84 -21.58 -9.68
N ARG A 379 -4.00 -21.78 -8.68
CA ARG A 379 -2.73 -22.53 -8.84
C ARG A 379 -2.98 -23.99 -9.20
N GLY A 380 -4.00 -24.61 -8.62
CA GLY A 380 -4.40 -25.99 -8.93
C GLY A 380 -4.92 -26.18 -10.35
N LEU A 381 -5.45 -25.15 -10.99
CA LEU A 381 -5.84 -25.21 -12.41
C LEU A 381 -4.62 -25.33 -13.33
N ARG A 382 -3.48 -24.74 -12.96
CA ARG A 382 -2.28 -24.70 -13.81
C ARG A 382 -1.59 -26.08 -13.80
N GLY A 383 -0.99 -26.44 -14.92
CA GLY A 383 -0.31 -27.74 -15.09
C GLY A 383 -1.22 -28.77 -15.74
N PRO A 384 -1.44 -29.97 -15.13
CA PRO A 384 -2.05 -31.11 -15.81
C PRO A 384 -3.54 -30.90 -16.18
N LEU A 385 -4.21 -29.89 -15.63
CA LEU A 385 -5.60 -29.57 -15.95
C LEU A 385 -5.74 -28.63 -17.15
N LEU A 386 -4.63 -28.27 -17.77
CA LEU A 386 -4.56 -27.52 -19.02
C LEU A 386 -3.83 -28.31 -20.10
N MET A 387 -4.25 -28.11 -21.34
CA MET A 387 -3.55 -28.64 -22.51
C MET A 387 -3.34 -27.52 -23.55
N ARG A 388 -2.38 -27.70 -24.45
CA ARG A 388 -2.15 -26.76 -25.57
C ARG A 388 -3.03 -27.13 -26.74
N ARG A 389 -3.93 -26.25 -27.13
CA ARG A 389 -4.83 -26.40 -28.30
C ARG A 389 -5.11 -25.03 -28.90
N GLY A 390 -5.33 -24.98 -30.22
CA GLY A 390 -5.70 -23.75 -30.91
C GLY A 390 -4.72 -22.57 -30.71
N GLY A 391 -3.43 -22.87 -30.46
CA GLY A 391 -2.40 -21.85 -30.23
C GLY A 391 -2.53 -21.11 -28.89
N GLY A 392 -3.22 -21.69 -27.93
CA GLY A 392 -3.35 -21.19 -26.57
C GLY A 392 -3.52 -22.33 -25.57
N ALA A 393 -4.08 -22.03 -24.41
CA ALA A 393 -4.43 -23.02 -23.40
C ALA A 393 -5.88 -23.49 -23.57
N TRP A 394 -6.16 -24.74 -23.28
CA TRP A 394 -7.49 -25.32 -23.23
C TRP A 394 -7.67 -26.05 -21.90
N VAL A 395 -8.83 -25.89 -21.28
CA VAL A 395 -9.16 -26.53 -20.00
C VAL A 395 -9.58 -27.97 -20.23
N ARG A 396 -8.99 -28.92 -19.51
CA ARG A 396 -9.48 -30.29 -19.41
C ARG A 396 -10.72 -30.33 -18.53
N GLU A 397 -11.87 -30.67 -19.09
CA GLU A 397 -13.07 -30.89 -18.26
C GLU A 397 -12.86 -32.09 -17.35
N TYR A 398 -12.34 -33.19 -17.89
CA TYR A 398 -11.89 -34.38 -17.17
C TYR A 398 -10.36 -34.41 -17.18
N GLY A 399 -9.73 -34.43 -16.00
CA GLY A 399 -8.28 -34.34 -15.90
C GLY A 399 -7.52 -35.53 -16.49
N PHE A 400 -8.22 -36.63 -16.76
CA PHE A 400 -7.70 -37.87 -17.32
C PHE A 400 -7.92 -38.04 -18.84
N THR A 401 -8.57 -37.06 -19.52
CA THR A 401 -8.78 -37.10 -20.99
C THR A 401 -8.25 -35.83 -21.66
N ASP A 402 -8.04 -35.95 -22.99
CA ASP A 402 -7.69 -34.82 -23.87
C ASP A 402 -8.92 -34.31 -24.67
N GLU A 403 -10.12 -34.63 -24.23
CA GLU A 403 -11.35 -34.14 -24.83
C GLU A 403 -11.41 -32.61 -24.84
N VAL A 404 -11.77 -32.06 -26.00
CA VAL A 404 -11.82 -30.63 -26.24
C VAL A 404 -13.27 -30.17 -26.17
N ILE A 405 -13.72 -29.80 -24.98
CA ILE A 405 -15.12 -29.54 -24.66
C ILE A 405 -15.41 -28.04 -24.63
N LEU A 406 -16.44 -27.60 -25.36
CA LEU A 406 -16.70 -26.18 -25.62
C LEU A 406 -17.18 -25.40 -24.38
N ASN A 407 -18.21 -25.91 -23.69
CA ASN A 407 -18.77 -25.21 -22.52
C ASN A 407 -17.76 -25.06 -21.39
N ALA A 408 -16.91 -26.07 -21.18
CA ALA A 408 -15.83 -26.02 -20.18
C ALA A 408 -14.87 -24.88 -20.45
N GLN A 409 -14.45 -24.73 -21.71
CA GLN A 409 -13.57 -23.66 -22.13
C GLN A 409 -14.21 -22.28 -21.98
N LEU A 410 -15.40 -22.07 -22.57
CA LEU A 410 -16.07 -20.78 -22.56
C LEU A 410 -16.40 -20.29 -21.12
N GLN A 411 -16.91 -21.18 -20.27
CA GLN A 411 -17.18 -20.83 -18.88
C GLN A 411 -15.89 -20.57 -18.09
N SER A 412 -14.80 -21.31 -18.37
CA SER A 412 -13.52 -21.10 -17.69
C SER A 412 -12.91 -19.73 -18.02
N ILE A 413 -13.05 -19.23 -19.26
CA ILE A 413 -12.66 -17.86 -19.62
C ILE A 413 -13.41 -16.86 -18.73
N ILE A 414 -14.73 -16.96 -18.66
CA ILE A 414 -15.60 -16.07 -17.86
C ILE A 414 -15.23 -16.15 -16.38
N SER A 415 -14.97 -17.36 -15.90
CA SER A 415 -14.61 -17.57 -14.49
C SER A 415 -13.27 -16.95 -14.14
N LEU A 416 -12.27 -17.09 -15.00
CA LEU A 416 -10.95 -16.52 -14.78
C LEU A 416 -10.92 -15.01 -14.96
N ASP A 417 -11.69 -14.44 -15.88
CA ASP A 417 -11.88 -12.99 -15.99
C ASP A 417 -12.45 -12.43 -14.67
N SER A 418 -13.48 -13.07 -14.14
CA SER A 418 -14.09 -12.68 -12.86
C SER A 418 -13.14 -12.87 -11.67
N TYR A 419 -12.41 -14.00 -11.62
CA TYR A 419 -11.38 -14.24 -10.61
C TYR A 419 -10.29 -13.15 -10.66
N ALA A 420 -9.78 -12.87 -11.85
CA ALA A 420 -8.70 -11.93 -12.06
C ALA A 420 -9.10 -10.49 -11.69
N ALA A 421 -10.34 -10.11 -11.94
CA ALA A 421 -10.87 -8.81 -11.57
C ALA A 421 -11.01 -8.67 -10.04
N VAL A 422 -11.53 -9.70 -9.36
CA VAL A 422 -11.75 -9.66 -7.90
C VAL A 422 -10.44 -9.77 -7.10
N ALA A 423 -9.51 -10.61 -7.58
CA ALA A 423 -8.23 -10.90 -6.90
C ALA A 423 -7.08 -10.00 -7.37
N ASP A 424 -7.34 -9.08 -8.29
CA ASP A 424 -6.31 -8.28 -9.01
C ASP A 424 -5.13 -9.13 -9.52
N SER A 425 -5.47 -10.26 -10.17
CA SER A 425 -4.48 -11.27 -10.56
C SER A 425 -4.01 -11.11 -12.01
N ALA A 426 -2.82 -10.57 -12.22
CA ALA A 426 -2.20 -10.52 -13.56
C ALA A 426 -1.99 -11.92 -14.17
N PRO A 427 -1.55 -12.97 -13.44
CA PRO A 427 -1.52 -14.33 -13.97
C PRO A 427 -2.91 -14.87 -14.36
N GLY A 428 -3.97 -14.51 -13.61
CA GLY A 428 -5.35 -14.86 -13.94
C GLY A 428 -5.80 -14.23 -15.26
N ARG A 429 -5.51 -12.95 -15.46
CA ARG A 429 -5.80 -12.24 -16.72
C ARG A 429 -5.08 -12.88 -17.91
N ARG A 430 -3.79 -13.21 -17.76
CA ARG A 430 -3.02 -13.87 -18.82
C ARG A 430 -3.60 -15.23 -19.21
N LEU A 431 -3.91 -16.07 -18.24
CA LEU A 431 -4.50 -17.39 -18.52
C LEU A 431 -5.88 -17.27 -19.18
N ALA A 432 -6.75 -16.37 -18.71
CA ALA A 432 -8.04 -16.10 -19.34
C ALA A 432 -7.88 -15.68 -20.82
N GLN A 433 -6.87 -14.88 -21.12
CA GLN A 433 -6.55 -14.49 -22.50
C GLN A 433 -6.03 -15.66 -23.34
N GLU A 434 -5.16 -16.51 -22.81
CA GLU A 434 -4.70 -17.71 -23.51
C GLU A 434 -5.87 -18.67 -23.82
N LEU A 435 -6.77 -18.87 -22.88
CA LEU A 435 -8.00 -19.65 -23.11
C LEU A 435 -8.88 -19.02 -24.18
N ALA A 436 -9.03 -17.70 -24.18
CA ALA A 436 -9.85 -16.99 -25.17
C ALA A 436 -9.23 -17.06 -26.58
N VAL A 437 -7.92 -16.96 -26.70
CA VAL A 437 -7.21 -17.16 -28.00
C VAL A 437 -7.49 -18.55 -28.56
N ALA A 438 -7.34 -19.59 -27.75
CA ALA A 438 -7.60 -20.96 -28.16
C ALA A 438 -9.07 -21.18 -28.57
N ALA A 439 -10.00 -20.71 -27.72
CA ALA A 439 -11.43 -20.84 -28.00
C ALA A 439 -11.85 -20.12 -29.28
N ARG A 440 -11.37 -18.89 -29.51
CA ARG A 440 -11.65 -18.11 -30.70
C ARG A 440 -11.19 -18.80 -31.99
N ARG A 441 -9.99 -19.42 -31.95
CA ARG A 441 -9.45 -20.14 -33.11
C ARG A 441 -10.20 -21.44 -33.41
N LEU A 442 -10.67 -22.14 -32.37
CA LEU A 442 -11.36 -23.41 -32.52
C LEU A 442 -12.87 -23.30 -32.64
N LEU A 443 -13.48 -22.18 -32.25
CA LEU A 443 -14.95 -21.98 -32.29
C LEU A 443 -15.56 -22.30 -33.66
N PRO A 444 -14.96 -21.93 -34.83
CA PRO A 444 -15.48 -22.34 -36.15
C PRO A 444 -15.58 -23.86 -36.34
N ARG A 445 -14.71 -24.65 -35.71
CA ARG A 445 -14.72 -26.12 -35.82
C ARG A 445 -15.81 -26.77 -34.95
N PHE A 446 -16.33 -26.06 -33.97
CA PHE A 446 -17.49 -26.46 -33.17
C PHE A 446 -18.82 -26.09 -33.86
N ASP A 447 -18.77 -25.28 -34.90
CA ASP A 447 -19.95 -24.70 -35.53
C ASP A 447 -20.46 -25.61 -36.65
N LEU A 448 -21.68 -26.10 -36.49
CA LEU A 448 -22.41 -26.86 -37.50
C LEU A 448 -23.37 -25.96 -38.34
N GLY A 449 -23.07 -24.65 -38.39
CA GLY A 449 -23.91 -23.65 -39.04
C GLY A 449 -24.92 -23.01 -38.07
N CYS A 450 -25.90 -23.73 -37.65
CA CYS A 450 -26.95 -23.28 -36.71
C CYS A 450 -26.80 -23.84 -35.29
N TRP A 451 -25.96 -24.83 -35.10
CA TRP A 451 -25.84 -25.60 -33.86
C TRP A 451 -24.40 -25.86 -33.48
N ALA A 452 -24.11 -26.01 -32.21
CA ALA A 452 -22.76 -26.31 -31.73
C ALA A 452 -22.53 -27.82 -31.66
N ARG A 453 -21.26 -28.24 -31.79
CA ARG A 453 -20.76 -29.49 -31.24
C ARG A 453 -20.60 -29.36 -29.73
N TYR A 454 -20.77 -30.44 -28.97
CA TYR A 454 -20.44 -30.48 -27.56
C TYR A 454 -18.91 -30.54 -27.38
N GLU A 455 -18.27 -31.48 -28.10
CA GLU A 455 -16.83 -31.69 -28.13
C GLU A 455 -16.27 -31.56 -29.56
N LEU A 456 -14.99 -31.31 -29.68
CA LEU A 456 -14.33 -31.18 -30.98
C LEU A 456 -14.24 -32.54 -31.68
N GLY A 457 -14.87 -32.65 -32.83
CA GLY A 457 -14.97 -33.92 -33.57
C GLY A 457 -16.21 -34.75 -33.23
N GLY A 458 -16.89 -34.40 -32.15
CA GLY A 458 -18.14 -35.07 -31.74
C GLY A 458 -19.39 -34.60 -32.48
N GLY A 459 -20.54 -35.15 -32.08
CA GLY A 459 -21.84 -34.82 -32.62
C GLY A 459 -22.42 -33.47 -32.17
N ALA A 460 -23.63 -33.16 -32.62
CA ALA A 460 -24.35 -31.98 -32.21
C ALA A 460 -24.63 -31.99 -30.70
N ALA A 461 -24.46 -30.86 -30.05
CA ALA A 461 -24.78 -30.67 -28.65
C ALA A 461 -26.27 -30.89 -28.41
N SER A 462 -26.62 -31.45 -27.24
CA SER A 462 -28.04 -31.50 -26.85
C SER A 462 -28.62 -30.08 -26.74
N ARG A 463 -29.95 -29.94 -26.80
CA ARG A 463 -30.62 -28.64 -26.64
C ARG A 463 -30.21 -27.93 -25.34
N HIS A 464 -30.00 -28.66 -24.26
CA HIS A 464 -29.52 -28.13 -22.98
C HIS A 464 -28.14 -27.47 -23.14
N TYR A 465 -27.18 -28.19 -23.73
CA TYR A 465 -25.84 -27.64 -23.96
C TYR A 465 -25.83 -26.53 -25.01
N GLN A 466 -26.68 -26.61 -26.05
CA GLN A 466 -26.80 -25.51 -27.02
C GLN A 466 -27.28 -24.23 -26.33
N THR A 467 -28.29 -24.32 -25.47
CA THR A 467 -28.79 -23.20 -24.67
C THR A 467 -27.66 -22.61 -23.82
N TYR A 468 -26.89 -23.47 -23.18
CA TYR A 468 -25.75 -23.06 -22.34
C TYR A 468 -24.64 -22.40 -23.16
N HIS A 469 -24.26 -22.95 -24.32
CA HIS A 469 -23.29 -22.32 -25.23
C HIS A 469 -23.74 -20.94 -25.69
N VAL A 470 -25.00 -20.76 -26.02
CA VAL A 470 -25.57 -19.43 -26.42
C VAL A 470 -25.45 -18.44 -25.28
N GLU A 471 -25.74 -18.84 -24.04
CA GLU A 471 -25.61 -17.95 -22.88
C GLU A 471 -24.14 -17.59 -22.58
N LEU A 472 -23.22 -18.55 -22.67
CA LEU A 472 -21.79 -18.28 -22.50
C LEU A 472 -21.24 -17.32 -23.55
N LEU A 473 -21.61 -17.51 -24.80
CA LEU A 473 -21.25 -16.60 -25.90
C LEU A 473 -21.85 -15.22 -25.74
N ARG A 474 -23.09 -15.11 -25.22
CA ARG A 474 -23.70 -13.83 -24.87
C ARG A 474 -22.86 -13.06 -23.85
N ARG A 475 -22.43 -13.76 -22.81
CA ARG A 475 -21.58 -13.18 -21.76
C ARG A 475 -20.21 -12.76 -22.28
N LEU A 476 -19.56 -13.59 -23.10
CA LEU A 476 -18.29 -13.24 -23.73
C LEU A 476 -18.43 -12.06 -24.69
N ALA A 477 -19.51 -12.00 -25.48
CA ALA A 477 -19.79 -10.89 -26.38
C ALA A 477 -20.02 -9.55 -25.66
N ALA A 478 -20.42 -9.58 -24.38
CA ALA A 478 -20.60 -8.39 -23.54
C ALA A 478 -19.30 -7.89 -22.89
N THR A 479 -18.30 -8.76 -22.74
CA THR A 479 -17.09 -8.44 -21.99
C THR A 479 -15.79 -8.46 -22.82
N ARG A 480 -15.84 -9.02 -24.05
CA ARG A 480 -14.70 -9.16 -24.94
C ARG A 480 -14.96 -8.54 -26.30
N PRO A 481 -13.99 -7.80 -26.88
CA PRO A 481 -14.18 -6.99 -28.09
C PRO A 481 -14.23 -7.81 -29.38
N GLU A 482 -13.78 -9.07 -29.38
CA GLU A 482 -13.64 -9.83 -30.61
C GLU A 482 -15.01 -10.17 -31.25
N PRO A 483 -15.24 -9.78 -32.51
CA PRO A 483 -16.55 -9.89 -33.16
C PRO A 483 -17.10 -11.32 -33.28
N ILE A 484 -16.24 -12.34 -33.23
CA ILE A 484 -16.64 -13.76 -33.37
C ILE A 484 -17.62 -14.18 -32.27
N TRP A 485 -17.44 -13.68 -31.04
CA TRP A 485 -18.33 -13.99 -29.93
C TRP A 485 -19.75 -13.53 -30.20
N ARG A 486 -19.90 -12.27 -30.63
CA ARG A 486 -21.20 -11.67 -30.95
C ARG A 486 -21.85 -12.30 -32.17
N ARG A 487 -21.08 -12.53 -33.26
CA ARG A 487 -21.60 -13.13 -34.49
C ARG A 487 -22.13 -14.55 -34.24
N THR A 488 -21.35 -15.38 -33.56
CA THR A 488 -21.76 -16.76 -33.25
C THR A 488 -22.92 -16.79 -32.28
N TYR A 489 -22.90 -15.95 -31.22
CA TYR A 489 -24.02 -15.79 -30.30
C TYR A 489 -25.33 -15.47 -31.03
N LEU A 490 -25.33 -14.43 -31.88
CA LEU A 490 -26.55 -14.00 -32.58
C LEU A 490 -27.08 -15.08 -33.51
N ARG A 491 -26.22 -15.78 -34.24
CA ARG A 491 -26.58 -16.86 -35.15
C ARG A 491 -27.18 -18.04 -34.38
N TRP A 492 -26.49 -18.60 -33.40
CA TRP A 492 -26.97 -19.74 -32.65
C TRP A 492 -28.23 -19.44 -31.81
N ARG A 493 -28.34 -18.23 -31.30
CA ARG A 493 -29.57 -17.78 -30.62
C ARG A 493 -30.79 -17.76 -31.56
N ARG A 494 -30.63 -17.30 -32.80
CA ARG A 494 -31.69 -17.29 -33.80
C ARG A 494 -32.19 -18.71 -34.09
N CYS A 495 -31.26 -19.61 -34.33
CA CYS A 495 -31.56 -21.02 -34.61
C CYS A 495 -32.22 -21.73 -33.42
N LEU A 496 -31.75 -21.47 -32.20
CA LEU A 496 -32.35 -22.04 -30.99
C LEU A 496 -33.79 -21.61 -30.78
N ARG A 497 -34.17 -20.38 -31.21
CA ARG A 497 -35.53 -19.88 -31.16
C ARG A 497 -36.42 -20.48 -32.26
N GLY A 498 -35.87 -20.74 -33.45
CA GLY A 498 -36.59 -21.35 -34.56
C GLY A 498 -36.87 -22.84 -34.37
N HIS A 499 -36.13 -23.53 -33.55
CA HIS A 499 -36.34 -24.94 -33.18
C HIS A 499 -37.19 -25.05 -31.92
N ARG A 500 -38.43 -24.53 -31.93
CA ARG A 500 -39.41 -24.86 -30.91
C ARG A 500 -39.83 -26.32 -31.11
N PRO A 501 -39.95 -27.13 -30.02
CA PRO A 501 -40.39 -28.50 -30.10
C PRO A 501 -41.83 -28.60 -30.60
#